data_59d3a6f17f4ac57b2d876612bf137ab1
#
_entry.id   59d3a6f17f4ac57b2d876612bf137ab1
#
_cell.length_a   1.000
_cell.length_b   1.000
_cell.length_c   1.000
_cell.angle_alpha   90.00
_cell.angle_beta   90.00
_cell.angle_gamma   90.00
#
_symmetry.space_group_name_H-M   'P 1'
#
loop_
_entity.id
_entity.type
_entity.pdbx_description
1 polymer ?
#
loop_
_entity_poly.entity_id
_entity_poly.type
_entity_poly.pdbx_seq_one_letter_code
_entity_poly.pdbx_strand_id
1 'polypeptide(L)'
;MVNESKADWFHIDVMDGVFVPNISFGFPVIKSIKSLAKKKLDVHLMIANPEKYIQKFKSVGADILTVHFEACNHLHRTICEIKENDMKAGVAINPHTSVNSLENVIGDIDLVCLMSVNPGFGGQKFIKNTFNKVRELNKIRNDKNCSFLIEIDGGVNLQNSKELVSLGADVLVAGSFVFKSENPIETIKKLKQY
;
A
#
# COMPACT_ATOMS: atom_id res chain seq x y z
N MET A 1 16.05 -13.06 0.72
CA MET A 1 16.42 -11.68 1.08
C MET A 1 15.33 -11.04 1.95
N VAL A 2 14.09 -10.76 1.48
CA VAL A 2 13.04 -10.09 2.29
C VAL A 2 12.70 -10.87 3.57
N ASN A 3 12.58 -12.20 3.52
CA ASN A 3 12.33 -13.05 4.70
C ASN A 3 13.37 -12.86 5.82
N GLU A 4 14.63 -12.66 5.46
CA GLU A 4 15.77 -12.52 6.38
C GLU A 4 16.08 -11.06 6.78
N SER A 5 15.40 -10.10 6.15
CA SER A 5 15.56 -8.68 6.44
C SER A 5 14.68 -8.22 7.60
N LYS A 6 14.79 -6.94 7.97
CA LYS A 6 13.92 -6.27 8.94
C LYS A 6 12.60 -5.74 8.35
N ALA A 7 12.29 -6.00 7.07
CA ALA A 7 10.97 -5.68 6.51
C ALA A 7 9.87 -6.42 7.27
N ASP A 8 8.70 -5.80 7.42
CA ASP A 8 7.58 -6.40 8.15
C ASP A 8 6.72 -7.26 7.21
N TRP A 9 6.53 -6.80 5.98
CA TRP A 9 5.63 -7.39 4.99
C TRP A 9 6.31 -7.53 3.63
N PHE A 10 5.69 -8.32 2.76
CA PHE A 10 5.89 -8.27 1.32
C PHE A 10 4.81 -7.36 0.73
N HIS A 11 5.18 -6.26 0.11
CA HIS A 11 4.27 -5.46 -0.70
C HIS A 11 4.26 -5.98 -2.13
N ILE A 12 3.06 -6.18 -2.69
CA ILE A 12 2.85 -6.87 -3.97
C ILE A 12 1.95 -6.02 -4.86
N ASP A 13 2.51 -5.41 -5.89
CA ASP A 13 1.82 -4.59 -6.87
C ASP A 13 1.19 -5.41 -7.99
N VAL A 14 -0.14 -5.48 -8.02
CA VAL A 14 -0.91 -6.16 -9.08
C VAL A 14 -1.47 -5.12 -10.04
N MET A 15 -1.13 -5.27 -11.33
CA MET A 15 -1.50 -4.34 -12.40
C MET A 15 -2.14 -5.09 -13.56
N ASP A 16 -3.21 -4.54 -14.15
CA ASP A 16 -4.03 -5.20 -15.19
C ASP A 16 -3.92 -4.60 -16.60
N GLY A 17 -3.17 -3.49 -16.75
CA GLY A 17 -3.07 -2.78 -18.03
C GLY A 17 -4.31 -1.94 -18.38
N VAL A 18 -5.30 -1.84 -17.46
CA VAL A 18 -6.54 -1.08 -17.65
C VAL A 18 -6.59 0.11 -16.69
N PHE A 19 -6.48 -0.14 -15.38
CA PHE A 19 -6.42 0.93 -14.37
C PHE A 19 -5.09 1.71 -14.48
N VAL A 20 -4.00 1.01 -14.76
CA VAL A 20 -2.67 1.57 -15.01
C VAL A 20 -2.12 1.05 -16.34
N PRO A 21 -1.26 1.83 -17.06
CA PRO A 21 -0.74 1.42 -18.37
C PRO A 21 0.43 0.43 -18.26
N ASN A 22 0.31 -0.56 -17.39
CA ASN A 22 1.29 -1.60 -17.17
C ASN A 22 0.62 -2.90 -16.70
N ILE A 23 1.22 -4.04 -16.97
CA ILE A 23 0.78 -5.37 -16.51
C ILE A 23 1.91 -5.95 -15.67
N SER A 24 1.61 -6.40 -14.45
CA SER A 24 2.59 -7.07 -13.61
C SER A 24 2.41 -8.59 -13.61
N PHE A 25 1.80 -9.14 -12.60
CA PHE A 25 1.57 -10.57 -12.45
C PHE A 25 0.27 -10.84 -11.68
N GLY A 26 -0.21 -12.07 -11.73
CA GLY A 26 -1.48 -12.46 -11.12
C GLY A 26 -1.35 -13.60 -10.11
N PHE A 27 -2.46 -14.28 -9.87
CA PHE A 27 -2.64 -15.28 -8.81
C PHE A 27 -1.59 -16.38 -8.75
N PRO A 28 -1.10 -16.98 -9.87
CA PRO A 28 -0.10 -18.06 -9.80
C PRO A 28 1.20 -17.62 -9.14
N VAL A 29 1.65 -16.39 -9.47
CA VAL A 29 2.89 -15.81 -8.91
C VAL A 29 2.70 -15.50 -7.43
N ILE A 30 1.57 -14.87 -7.05
CA ILE A 30 1.27 -14.54 -5.65
C ILE A 30 1.21 -15.82 -4.81
N LYS A 31 0.56 -16.88 -5.30
CA LYS A 31 0.52 -18.19 -4.63
C LYS A 31 1.94 -18.76 -4.42
N SER A 32 2.83 -18.61 -5.41
CA SER A 32 4.22 -19.05 -5.31
C SER A 32 4.99 -18.20 -4.29
N ILE A 33 4.78 -16.88 -4.27
CA ILE A 33 5.36 -16.00 -3.23
C ILE A 33 4.88 -16.44 -1.85
N LYS A 34 3.56 -16.66 -1.66
CA LYS A 34 3.00 -17.07 -0.36
C LYS A 34 3.60 -18.37 0.17
N SER A 35 3.86 -19.34 -0.70
CA SER A 35 4.45 -20.63 -0.30
C SER A 35 5.87 -20.49 0.29
N LEU A 36 6.57 -19.41 -0.05
CA LEU A 36 7.94 -19.12 0.41
C LEU A 36 7.98 -18.00 1.47
N ALA A 37 6.96 -17.16 1.55
CA ALA A 37 6.92 -16.01 2.42
C ALA A 37 6.73 -16.43 3.88
N LYS A 38 7.61 -15.92 4.77
CA LYS A 38 7.52 -16.05 6.23
C LYS A 38 6.83 -14.84 6.87
N LYS A 39 6.44 -13.86 6.06
CA LYS A 39 5.84 -12.59 6.48
C LYS A 39 4.51 -12.40 5.77
N LYS A 40 3.71 -11.44 6.24
CA LYS A 40 2.42 -11.09 5.63
C LYS A 40 2.58 -10.63 4.20
N LEU A 41 1.56 -10.90 3.39
CA LEU A 41 1.41 -10.35 2.05
C LEU A 41 0.45 -9.16 2.12
N ASP A 42 0.97 -8.00 1.83
CA ASP A 42 0.24 -6.78 1.56
C ASP A 42 0.08 -6.64 0.05
N VAL A 43 -1.14 -6.85 -0.44
CA VAL A 43 -1.44 -6.92 -1.88
C VAL A 43 -2.14 -5.65 -2.31
N HIS A 44 -1.47 -4.86 -3.14
CA HIS A 44 -1.95 -3.59 -3.67
C HIS A 44 -2.50 -3.78 -5.09
N LEU A 45 -3.79 -3.51 -5.27
CA LEU A 45 -4.51 -3.74 -6.51
C LEU A 45 -4.64 -2.46 -7.34
N MET A 46 -3.77 -2.30 -8.30
CA MET A 46 -3.88 -1.30 -9.37
C MET A 46 -4.63 -1.89 -10.57
N ILE A 47 -5.86 -2.31 -10.33
CA ILE A 47 -6.73 -2.98 -11.31
C ILE A 47 -8.13 -2.38 -11.34
N ALA A 48 -8.81 -2.49 -12.47
CA ALA A 48 -10.22 -2.12 -12.62
C ALA A 48 -11.14 -3.18 -11.98
N ASN A 49 -12.23 -2.72 -11.34
CA ASN A 49 -13.23 -3.56 -10.69
C ASN A 49 -12.64 -4.58 -9.69
N PRO A 50 -11.84 -4.15 -8.70
CA PRO A 50 -11.12 -5.04 -7.80
C PRO A 50 -12.06 -5.94 -6.96
N GLU A 51 -13.30 -5.53 -6.73
CA GLU A 51 -14.32 -6.26 -5.99
C GLU A 51 -14.59 -7.66 -6.56
N LYS A 52 -14.38 -7.88 -7.85
CA LYS A 52 -14.55 -9.19 -8.51
C LYS A 52 -13.54 -10.25 -8.08
N TYR A 53 -12.47 -9.85 -7.42
CA TYR A 53 -11.31 -10.72 -7.18
C TYR A 53 -10.98 -10.91 -5.69
N ILE A 54 -11.73 -10.31 -4.77
CA ILE A 54 -11.45 -10.32 -3.31
C ILE A 54 -11.24 -11.74 -2.79
N GLN A 55 -12.22 -12.62 -3.01
CA GLN A 55 -12.14 -14.04 -2.57
C GLN A 55 -10.93 -14.76 -3.19
N LYS A 56 -10.60 -14.42 -4.45
CA LYS A 56 -9.47 -15.05 -5.12
C LYS A 56 -8.14 -14.62 -4.51
N PHE A 57 -7.97 -13.33 -4.18
CA PHE A 57 -6.77 -12.84 -3.50
C PHE A 57 -6.63 -13.44 -2.10
N LYS A 58 -7.73 -13.61 -1.34
CA LYS A 58 -7.72 -14.37 -0.10
C LYS A 58 -7.21 -15.79 -0.32
N SER A 59 -7.74 -16.51 -1.33
CA SER A 59 -7.37 -17.91 -1.61
C SER A 59 -5.91 -18.12 -1.98
N VAL A 60 -5.22 -17.09 -2.50
CA VAL A 60 -3.78 -17.13 -2.80
C VAL A 60 -2.91 -16.55 -1.70
N GLY A 61 -3.51 -16.12 -0.58
CA GLY A 61 -2.83 -15.85 0.68
C GLY A 61 -2.57 -14.37 0.98
N ALA A 62 -3.36 -13.44 0.41
CA ALA A 62 -3.32 -12.04 0.84
C ALA A 62 -3.73 -11.92 2.32
N ASP A 63 -2.95 -11.18 3.09
CA ASP A 63 -3.24 -10.85 4.49
C ASP A 63 -3.83 -9.42 4.61
N ILE A 64 -3.37 -8.51 3.74
CA ILE A 64 -3.89 -7.16 3.55
C ILE A 64 -4.25 -7.05 2.08
N LEU A 65 -5.41 -6.48 1.76
CA LEU A 65 -5.83 -6.23 0.39
C LEU A 65 -6.16 -4.75 0.24
N THR A 66 -5.35 -4.04 -0.55
CA THR A 66 -5.48 -2.60 -0.79
C THR A 66 -6.06 -2.36 -2.17
N VAL A 67 -7.20 -1.67 -2.24
CA VAL A 67 -7.89 -1.30 -3.47
C VAL A 67 -7.83 0.21 -3.69
N HIS A 68 -7.81 0.68 -4.92
CA HIS A 68 -7.86 2.10 -5.21
C HIS A 68 -9.27 2.66 -5.02
N PHE A 69 -9.37 3.81 -4.34
CA PHE A 69 -10.59 4.61 -4.24
C PHE A 69 -11.21 4.83 -5.63
N GLU A 70 -10.38 5.19 -6.60
CA GLU A 70 -10.76 5.53 -7.97
C GLU A 70 -11.20 4.32 -8.81
N ALA A 71 -10.89 3.10 -8.36
CA ALA A 71 -11.28 1.86 -9.03
C ALA A 71 -12.59 1.26 -8.49
N CYS A 72 -13.12 1.78 -7.36
CA CYS A 72 -14.25 1.22 -6.65
C CYS A 72 -15.51 2.07 -6.80
N ASN A 73 -16.51 1.60 -7.53
CA ASN A 73 -17.82 2.28 -7.61
C ASN A 73 -18.58 2.28 -6.27
N HIS A 74 -18.38 1.26 -5.44
CA HIS A 74 -19.03 1.08 -4.14
C HIS A 74 -17.98 0.78 -3.06
N LEU A 75 -17.10 1.74 -2.77
CA LEU A 75 -15.94 1.56 -1.91
C LEU A 75 -16.29 0.95 -0.54
N HIS A 76 -17.31 1.46 0.15
CA HIS A 76 -17.72 0.94 1.46
C HIS A 76 -18.07 -0.56 1.39
N ARG A 77 -18.85 -0.98 0.38
CA ARG A 77 -19.16 -2.41 0.16
C ARG A 77 -17.90 -3.24 -0.04
N THR A 78 -16.96 -2.74 -0.84
CA THR A 78 -15.67 -3.41 -1.11
C THR A 78 -14.85 -3.56 0.17
N ILE A 79 -14.79 -2.52 1.03
CA ILE A 79 -14.13 -2.58 2.34
C ILE A 79 -14.75 -3.69 3.21
N CYS A 80 -16.09 -3.70 3.33
CA CYS A 80 -16.80 -4.72 4.10
C CYS A 80 -16.50 -6.13 3.58
N GLU A 81 -16.57 -6.35 2.27
CA GLU A 81 -16.30 -7.66 1.66
C GLU A 81 -14.85 -8.13 1.90
N ILE A 82 -13.86 -7.23 1.85
CA ILE A 82 -12.47 -7.57 2.18
C ILE A 82 -12.38 -8.08 3.64
N LYS A 83 -13.02 -7.38 4.57
CA LYS A 83 -13.02 -7.75 6.00
C LYS A 83 -13.79 -9.04 6.27
N GLU A 84 -14.92 -9.26 5.60
CA GLU A 84 -15.70 -10.51 5.66
C GLU A 84 -14.90 -11.73 5.15
N ASN A 85 -13.89 -11.50 4.32
CA ASN A 85 -12.94 -12.52 3.89
C ASN A 85 -11.69 -12.62 4.78
N ASP A 86 -11.73 -12.14 6.03
CA ASP A 86 -10.63 -12.19 7.01
C ASP A 86 -9.32 -11.59 6.47
N MET A 87 -9.39 -10.50 5.73
CA MET A 87 -8.25 -9.68 5.31
C MET A 87 -8.36 -8.29 5.95
N LYS A 88 -7.23 -7.63 6.14
CA LYS A 88 -7.20 -6.21 6.44
C LYS A 88 -7.57 -5.41 5.19
N ALA A 89 -8.50 -4.45 5.34
CA ALA A 89 -8.95 -3.63 4.23
C ALA A 89 -8.08 -2.36 4.09
N GLY A 90 -7.31 -2.31 3.00
CA GLY A 90 -6.55 -1.13 2.59
C GLY A 90 -7.28 -0.32 1.51
N VAL A 91 -7.12 1.00 1.55
CA VAL A 91 -7.58 1.89 0.48
C VAL A 91 -6.44 2.78 0.02
N ALA A 92 -6.11 2.69 -1.26
CA ALA A 92 -5.13 3.56 -1.91
C ALA A 92 -5.82 4.77 -2.56
N ILE A 93 -5.15 5.92 -2.54
CA ILE A 93 -5.58 7.12 -3.27
C ILE A 93 -4.43 7.68 -4.12
N ASN A 94 -4.77 8.04 -5.35
CA ASN A 94 -3.85 8.66 -6.30
C ASN A 94 -3.29 10.01 -5.81
N PRO A 95 -2.18 10.50 -6.38
CA PRO A 95 -1.60 11.78 -5.97
C PRO A 95 -2.57 12.96 -6.04
N HIS A 96 -3.49 12.96 -7.03
CA HIS A 96 -4.47 14.03 -7.24
C HIS A 96 -5.74 13.92 -6.39
N THR A 97 -6.01 12.76 -5.76
CA THR A 97 -7.21 12.52 -4.94
C THR A 97 -7.01 13.08 -3.54
N SER A 98 -7.97 13.86 -3.06
CA SER A 98 -7.95 14.42 -1.70
C SER A 98 -8.12 13.32 -0.65
N VAL A 99 -7.42 13.43 0.48
CA VAL A 99 -7.61 12.53 1.64
C VAL A 99 -9.02 12.64 2.25
N ASN A 100 -9.67 13.80 2.11
CA ASN A 100 -11.05 14.01 2.56
C ASN A 100 -12.08 13.14 1.82
N SER A 101 -11.72 12.61 0.64
CA SER A 101 -12.59 11.66 -0.08
C SER A 101 -12.88 10.38 0.71
N LEU A 102 -12.02 10.05 1.69
CA LEU A 102 -12.17 8.88 2.56
C LEU A 102 -12.95 9.16 3.84
N GLU A 103 -13.29 10.42 4.12
CA GLU A 103 -13.79 10.86 5.43
C GLU A 103 -15.02 10.07 5.91
N ASN A 104 -15.92 9.69 4.99
CA ASN A 104 -17.18 9.00 5.32
C ASN A 104 -17.01 7.49 5.52
N VAL A 105 -15.86 6.92 5.16
CA VAL A 105 -15.57 5.46 5.28
C VAL A 105 -14.32 5.19 6.11
N ILE A 106 -13.66 6.23 6.60
CA ILE A 106 -12.33 6.14 7.23
C ILE A 106 -12.32 5.24 8.48
N GLY A 107 -13.44 5.15 9.21
CA GLY A 107 -13.59 4.31 10.40
C GLY A 107 -13.57 2.81 10.11
N ASP A 108 -13.85 2.43 8.85
CA ASP A 108 -13.91 1.02 8.44
C ASP A 108 -12.61 0.54 7.80
N ILE A 109 -11.67 1.47 7.51
CA ILE A 109 -10.40 1.20 6.84
C ILE A 109 -9.34 0.75 7.86
N ASP A 110 -8.56 -0.27 7.56
CA ASP A 110 -7.41 -0.70 8.37
C ASP A 110 -6.08 -0.07 7.91
N LEU A 111 -5.98 0.34 6.64
CA LEU A 111 -4.78 0.92 6.05
C LEU A 111 -5.14 1.91 4.93
N VAL A 112 -4.57 3.11 4.94
CA VAL A 112 -4.66 4.07 3.84
C VAL A 112 -3.30 4.18 3.16
N CYS A 113 -3.24 3.80 1.87
CA CYS A 113 -2.05 3.91 1.04
C CYS A 113 -2.08 5.23 0.26
N LEU A 114 -1.16 6.12 0.58
CA LEU A 114 -0.95 7.37 -0.16
C LEU A 114 0.05 7.13 -1.29
N MET A 115 -0.44 7.19 -2.54
CA MET A 115 0.45 7.16 -3.69
C MET A 115 1.32 8.42 -3.72
N SER A 116 2.62 8.25 -3.62
CA SER A 116 3.61 9.32 -3.71
C SER A 116 4.31 9.39 -5.08
N VAL A 117 3.82 8.59 -6.01
CA VAL A 117 4.08 8.61 -7.46
C VAL A 117 2.79 8.31 -8.19
N ASN A 118 2.74 8.48 -9.52
CA ASN A 118 1.62 7.95 -10.29
C ASN A 118 1.70 6.41 -10.31
N PRO A 119 0.61 5.67 -10.00
CA PRO A 119 0.64 4.22 -10.02
C PRO A 119 0.95 3.66 -11.41
N GLY A 120 1.58 2.47 -11.46
CA GLY A 120 1.84 1.73 -12.70
C GLY A 120 3.32 1.45 -12.99
N PHE A 121 4.26 2.27 -12.53
CA PHE A 121 5.69 2.06 -12.79
C PHE A 121 6.54 2.34 -11.55
N GLY A 122 7.54 1.48 -11.33
CA GLY A 122 8.54 1.68 -10.29
C GLY A 122 9.62 2.70 -10.66
N GLY A 123 10.36 3.20 -9.66
CA GLY A 123 11.53 4.06 -9.87
C GLY A 123 11.22 5.51 -10.22
N GLN A 124 9.99 5.95 -10.04
CA GLN A 124 9.58 7.33 -10.26
C GLN A 124 10.08 8.27 -9.16
N LYS A 125 10.09 9.57 -9.48
CA LYS A 125 10.45 10.63 -8.52
C LYS A 125 9.30 10.89 -7.56
N PHE A 126 9.60 10.95 -6.27
CA PHE A 126 8.67 11.26 -5.19
C PHE A 126 7.95 12.60 -5.39
N ILE A 127 6.64 12.61 -5.24
CA ILE A 127 5.78 13.81 -5.33
C ILE A 127 5.73 14.49 -3.96
N LYS A 128 6.35 15.66 -3.83
CA LYS A 128 6.51 16.36 -2.55
C LYS A 128 5.19 16.71 -1.83
N ASN A 129 4.08 16.89 -2.57
CA ASN A 129 2.78 17.17 -1.95
C ASN A 129 2.30 16.01 -1.04
N THR A 130 2.87 14.83 -1.15
CA THR A 130 2.58 13.69 -0.26
C THR A 130 2.81 14.05 1.21
N PHE A 131 3.82 14.86 1.54
CA PHE A 131 4.03 15.32 2.92
C PHE A 131 2.80 16.05 3.50
N ASN A 132 2.14 16.89 2.70
CA ASN A 132 0.90 17.56 3.11
C ASN A 132 -0.23 16.55 3.30
N LYS A 133 -0.40 15.59 2.37
CA LYS A 133 -1.42 14.54 2.46
C LYS A 133 -1.23 13.67 3.70
N VAL A 134 0.01 13.32 4.06
CA VAL A 134 0.30 12.58 5.31
C VAL A 134 -0.15 13.39 6.53
N ARG A 135 0.21 14.67 6.59
CA ARG A 135 -0.17 15.56 7.70
C ARG A 135 -1.69 15.70 7.83
N GLU A 136 -2.39 15.90 6.71
CA GLU A 136 -3.85 16.01 6.67
C GLU A 136 -4.52 14.69 7.11
N LEU A 137 -4.05 13.55 6.60
CA LEU A 137 -4.60 12.23 6.93
C LEU A 137 -4.35 11.87 8.40
N ASN A 138 -3.16 12.17 8.93
CA ASN A 138 -2.85 11.98 10.33
C ASN A 138 -3.73 12.86 11.24
N LYS A 139 -4.03 14.09 10.82
CA LYS A 139 -4.98 14.95 11.52
C LYS A 139 -6.37 14.32 11.55
N ILE A 140 -6.90 13.84 10.41
CA ILE A 140 -8.20 13.13 10.33
C ILE A 140 -8.21 11.92 11.26
N ARG A 141 -7.12 11.11 11.27
CA ARG A 141 -6.98 9.93 12.14
C ARG A 141 -7.13 10.31 13.61
N ASN A 142 -6.47 11.37 14.03
CA ASN A 142 -6.51 11.84 15.42
C ASN A 142 -7.87 12.47 15.79
N ASP A 143 -8.40 13.33 14.93
CA ASP A 143 -9.67 14.03 15.16
C ASP A 143 -10.85 13.06 15.29
N LYS A 144 -10.82 11.96 14.51
CA LYS A 144 -11.86 10.91 14.50
C LYS A 144 -11.53 9.73 15.44
N ASN A 145 -10.41 9.76 16.14
CA ASN A 145 -9.93 8.68 17.02
C ASN A 145 -9.91 7.32 16.29
N CYS A 146 -9.42 7.31 15.05
CA CYS A 146 -9.26 6.10 14.22
C CYS A 146 -7.89 5.47 14.41
N SER A 147 -7.77 4.17 14.10
CA SER A 147 -6.54 3.38 14.30
C SER A 147 -5.93 2.80 13.01
N PHE A 148 -6.35 3.28 11.83
CA PHE A 148 -5.78 2.82 10.56
C PHE A 148 -4.31 3.19 10.41
N LEU A 149 -3.57 2.39 9.66
CA LEU A 149 -2.18 2.68 9.31
C LEU A 149 -2.11 3.61 8.10
N ILE A 150 -1.12 4.50 8.08
CA ILE A 150 -0.80 5.37 6.94
C ILE A 150 0.40 4.78 6.21
N GLU A 151 0.18 4.27 5.02
CA GLU A 151 1.19 3.72 4.14
C GLU A 151 1.57 4.71 3.04
N ILE A 152 2.86 4.74 2.68
CA ILE A 152 3.39 5.57 1.59
C ILE A 152 3.99 4.66 0.53
N ASP A 153 3.46 4.75 -0.68
CA ASP A 153 3.98 3.98 -1.82
C ASP A 153 4.45 4.89 -2.96
N GLY A 154 5.73 4.74 -3.30
CA GLY A 154 6.38 5.37 -4.42
C GLY A 154 7.53 6.34 -4.07
N GLY A 155 8.72 6.08 -4.60
CA GLY A 155 9.88 6.97 -4.48
C GLY A 155 10.40 7.19 -3.06
N VAL A 156 10.05 6.30 -2.12
CA VAL A 156 10.55 6.33 -0.74
C VAL A 156 12.05 5.98 -0.72
N ASN A 157 12.82 6.74 0.06
CA ASN A 157 14.26 6.59 0.25
C ASN A 157 14.70 7.16 1.61
N LEU A 158 16.00 7.09 1.94
CA LEU A 158 16.52 7.58 3.23
C LEU A 158 16.41 9.11 3.42
N GLN A 159 16.22 9.88 2.33
CA GLN A 159 16.13 11.34 2.42
C GLN A 159 14.73 11.80 2.85
N ASN A 160 13.68 11.06 2.44
CA ASN A 160 12.28 11.43 2.72
C ASN A 160 11.63 10.58 3.82
N SER A 161 12.16 9.39 4.13
CA SER A 161 11.58 8.46 5.12
C SER A 161 11.44 9.09 6.51
N LYS A 162 12.47 9.77 7.01
CA LYS A 162 12.45 10.41 8.34
C LYS A 162 11.32 11.45 8.46
N GLU A 163 11.17 12.30 7.45
CA GLU A 163 10.11 13.32 7.44
C GLU A 163 8.73 12.66 7.35
N LEU A 164 8.54 11.64 6.48
CA LEU A 164 7.28 10.92 6.36
C LEU A 164 6.84 10.31 7.69
N VAL A 165 7.73 9.62 8.40
CA VAL A 165 7.43 9.03 9.72
C VAL A 165 7.10 10.13 10.75
N SER A 166 7.87 11.22 10.78
CA SER A 166 7.61 12.33 11.73
C SER A 166 6.25 13.01 11.50
N LEU A 167 5.69 12.91 10.29
CA LEU A 167 4.37 13.44 9.94
C LEU A 167 3.22 12.46 10.23
N GLY A 168 3.54 11.21 10.58
CA GLY A 168 2.58 10.20 10.98
C GLY A 168 2.43 9.01 10.03
N ALA A 169 3.33 8.81 9.07
CA ALA A 169 3.38 7.59 8.29
C ALA A 169 3.85 6.41 9.14
N ASP A 170 3.14 5.27 9.05
CA ASP A 170 3.41 4.05 9.81
C ASP A 170 4.12 3.00 8.96
N VAL A 171 3.87 2.99 7.65
CA VAL A 171 4.37 1.99 6.69
C VAL A 171 5.02 2.68 5.49
N LEU A 172 6.21 2.22 5.11
CA LEU A 172 6.97 2.74 3.98
C LEU A 172 7.23 1.62 2.96
N VAL A 173 6.72 1.78 1.74
CA VAL A 173 7.00 0.88 0.62
C VAL A 173 8.23 1.39 -0.13
N ALA A 174 9.29 0.57 -0.21
CA ALA A 174 10.56 0.94 -0.80
C ALA A 174 11.09 -0.16 -1.73
N GLY A 175 10.47 -0.31 -2.91
CA GLY A 175 10.87 -1.32 -3.89
C GLY A 175 12.19 -0.98 -4.59
N SER A 176 12.14 -0.09 -5.58
CA SER A 176 13.31 0.25 -6.42
C SER A 176 14.53 0.72 -5.63
N PHE A 177 14.33 1.49 -4.56
CA PHE A 177 15.41 1.98 -3.72
C PHE A 177 16.15 0.85 -3.00
N VAL A 178 15.42 -0.14 -2.50
CA VAL A 178 15.99 -1.31 -1.81
C VAL A 178 16.64 -2.26 -2.82
N PHE A 179 15.91 -2.68 -3.85
CA PHE A 179 16.39 -3.71 -4.78
C PHE A 179 17.56 -3.28 -5.67
N LYS A 180 17.73 -1.97 -5.91
CA LYS A 180 18.87 -1.41 -6.66
C LYS A 180 20.06 -1.06 -5.78
N SER A 181 19.96 -1.18 -4.46
CA SER A 181 21.05 -0.87 -3.56
C SER A 181 22.09 -2.00 -3.55
N GLU A 182 23.36 -1.68 -3.25
CA GLU A 182 24.44 -2.66 -3.12
C GLU A 182 24.17 -3.69 -2.02
N ASN A 183 23.50 -3.26 -0.94
CA ASN A 183 23.12 -4.14 0.17
C ASN A 183 21.67 -3.92 0.59
N PRO A 184 20.71 -4.64 -0.04
CA PRO A 184 19.29 -4.49 0.23
C PRO A 184 18.89 -4.71 1.70
N ILE A 185 19.49 -5.69 2.38
CA ILE A 185 19.19 -6.00 3.79
C ILE A 185 19.59 -4.83 4.70
N GLU A 186 20.78 -4.27 4.51
CA GLU A 186 21.23 -3.12 5.29
C GLU A 186 20.45 -1.85 4.96
N THR A 187 20.03 -1.68 3.70
CA THR A 187 19.16 -0.57 3.27
C THR A 187 17.79 -0.63 3.96
N ILE A 188 17.17 -1.81 4.05
CA ILE A 188 15.93 -2.02 4.81
C ILE A 188 16.14 -1.67 6.28
N LYS A 189 17.25 -2.15 6.88
CA LYS A 189 17.58 -1.86 8.28
C LYS A 189 17.71 -0.35 8.54
N LYS A 190 18.33 0.40 7.62
CA LYS A 190 18.43 1.86 7.72
C LYS A 190 17.06 2.55 7.64
N LEU A 191 16.17 2.09 6.74
CA LEU A 191 14.80 2.62 6.63
C LEU A 191 13.96 2.37 7.89
N LYS A 192 14.27 1.33 8.67
CA LYS A 192 13.59 0.98 9.94
C LYS A 192 14.11 1.73 11.18
N GLN A 193 15.02 2.68 11.04
CA GLN A 193 15.59 3.42 12.18
C GLN A 193 14.75 4.61 12.65
N TYR A 194 13.65 4.90 11.98
CA TYR A 194 12.79 6.06 12.24
C TYR A 194 11.45 5.68 12.86
#